data_286d8b7e57d1b80758ce4e214cb3d8d1
#
_entry.id   286d8b7e57d1b80758ce4e214cb3d8d1
#
_cell.length_a   1.000
_cell.length_b   1.000
_cell.length_c   1.000
_cell.angle_alpha   90.00
_cell.angle_beta   90.00
_cell.angle_gamma   90.00
#
_symmetry.space_group_name_H-M   'P 1'
#
loop_
_entity.id
_entity.type
_entity.pdbx_description
1 polymer ?
#
loop_
_entity_poly.entity_id
_entity_poly.type
_entity_poly.pdbx_seq_one_letter_code
_entity_poly.pdbx_strand_id
1 'polypeptide(L)'
;MAALLIVLLLAALFLLQGLLYSRLWGKGLEVKIAFREEYAVEDDTAVLTEVVVNDKLLPLPVVEIDFHMDKGLRFSGEANTAVSDRSYRRDVFALGPRQKITRTLDFQCRRRGYYRIDQAGLDVRNLLLTKKYVSASPQNTDFYVLPRPVPTQRIQIPFSQIMGSAVSRKRVYDDPFEFSGLRDYTRGDPMKYINWKATAKTGDLLVNLHESTLSQKVAVLLDLEGLGVQQADVLNEEAARIACALCVRLLEAGVQLAVYSNGVDALTGKPMALPEVSGAGSALSLRKAFACAQAANGLRPIEDFFPGDDGDLLCVLVSRSQREELAQAFARRAGKREWMQIIPYRDEYDEMPQYGTVRRLYWET
;
A
#
# COMPACT_ATOMS: atom_id res chain seq x y z
N MET A 1 -3.06 -27.05 68.86
CA MET A 1 -3.37 -25.59 68.87
C MET A 1 -2.49 -24.85 67.84
N ALA A 2 -1.15 -24.89 67.95
CA ALA A 2 -0.25 -24.18 67.02
C ALA A 2 -0.44 -24.57 65.54
N ALA A 3 -0.55 -25.85 65.23
CA ALA A 3 -0.76 -26.32 63.82
C ALA A 3 -2.10 -25.84 63.24
N LEU A 4 -3.15 -25.80 64.03
CA LEU A 4 -4.45 -25.28 63.59
C LEU A 4 -4.39 -23.79 63.28
N LEU A 5 -3.70 -23.00 64.11
CA LEU A 5 -3.48 -21.57 63.89
C LEU A 5 -2.68 -21.30 62.62
N ILE A 6 -1.68 -22.09 62.35
CA ILE A 6 -0.88 -21.98 61.12
C ILE A 6 -1.76 -22.26 59.88
N VAL A 7 -2.58 -23.30 59.88
CA VAL A 7 -3.48 -23.63 58.76
C VAL A 7 -4.50 -22.53 58.55
N LEU A 8 -5.10 -21.97 59.63
CA LEU A 8 -6.01 -20.88 59.50
C LEU A 8 -5.36 -19.60 58.94
N LEU A 9 -4.14 -19.29 59.35
CA LEU A 9 -3.36 -18.18 58.85
C LEU A 9 -3.08 -18.32 57.36
N LEU A 10 -2.64 -19.52 56.94
CA LEU A 10 -2.41 -19.80 55.52
C LEU A 10 -3.68 -19.71 54.69
N ALA A 11 -4.79 -20.23 55.20
CA ALA A 11 -6.10 -20.09 54.56
C ALA A 11 -6.54 -18.62 54.43
N ALA A 12 -6.34 -17.83 55.48
CA ALA A 12 -6.64 -16.40 55.47
C ALA A 12 -5.77 -15.63 54.46
N LEU A 13 -4.48 -15.92 54.39
CA LEU A 13 -3.56 -15.37 53.40
C LEU A 13 -3.96 -15.75 51.96
N PHE A 14 -4.36 -17.00 51.75
CA PHE A 14 -4.85 -17.47 50.46
C PHE A 14 -6.11 -16.73 50.00
N LEU A 15 -7.07 -16.54 50.91
CA LEU A 15 -8.29 -15.80 50.60
C LEU A 15 -8.00 -14.31 50.39
N LEU A 16 -7.15 -13.71 51.20
CA LEU A 16 -6.77 -12.31 51.09
C LEU A 16 -6.10 -12.00 49.80
N GLN A 17 -5.10 -12.83 49.38
CA GLN A 17 -4.47 -12.63 48.05
C GLN A 17 -5.47 -12.79 46.92
N GLY A 18 -6.39 -13.76 46.97
CA GLY A 18 -7.45 -13.93 46.01
C GLY A 18 -8.36 -12.72 45.86
N LEU A 19 -8.74 -12.08 46.99
CA LEU A 19 -9.53 -10.86 47.04
C LEU A 19 -8.75 -9.65 46.48
N LEU A 20 -7.49 -9.49 46.86
CA LEU A 20 -6.63 -8.41 46.34
C LEU A 20 -6.48 -8.49 44.82
N TYR A 21 -6.14 -9.66 44.30
CA TYR A 21 -6.03 -9.82 42.88
C TYR A 21 -7.35 -9.62 42.15
N SER A 22 -8.46 -10.14 42.65
CA SER A 22 -9.76 -9.97 41.97
C SER A 22 -10.18 -8.51 41.83
N ARG A 23 -9.73 -7.62 42.73
CA ARG A 23 -10.07 -6.19 42.69
C ARG A 23 -9.02 -5.30 42.02
N LEU A 24 -7.76 -5.70 42.02
CA LEU A 24 -6.65 -4.81 41.69
C LEU A 24 -5.82 -5.29 40.50
N TRP A 25 -6.02 -6.49 39.99
CA TRP A 25 -5.17 -7.05 38.92
C TRP A 25 -5.05 -6.15 37.66
N GLY A 26 -6.18 -5.58 37.20
CA GLY A 26 -6.24 -4.73 36.01
C GLY A 26 -5.98 -3.23 36.28
N LYS A 27 -6.00 -2.79 37.55
CA LYS A 27 -5.76 -1.37 37.86
C LYS A 27 -4.27 -1.05 37.64
N GLY A 28 -3.96 0.03 36.90
CA GLY A 28 -2.58 0.43 36.62
C GLY A 28 -1.77 -0.62 35.85
N LEU A 29 -2.43 -1.50 35.09
CA LEU A 29 -1.82 -2.35 34.08
C LEU A 29 -2.11 -1.73 32.73
N GLU A 30 -1.06 -1.30 32.04
CA GLU A 30 -1.15 -0.72 30.70
C GLU A 30 -0.35 -1.58 29.73
N VAL A 31 -0.94 -1.86 28.59
CA VAL A 31 -0.27 -2.56 27.46
C VAL A 31 -0.40 -1.69 26.22
N LYS A 32 0.72 -1.40 25.61
CA LYS A 32 0.80 -0.65 24.35
C LYS A 32 1.61 -1.45 23.36
N ILE A 33 1.00 -1.77 22.22
CA ILE A 33 1.64 -2.36 21.07
C ILE A 33 1.70 -1.29 19.97
N ALA A 34 2.86 -1.05 19.40
CA ALA A 34 3.01 -0.04 18.37
C ALA A 34 4.08 -0.45 17.35
N PHE A 35 3.79 -0.24 16.09
CA PHE A 35 4.81 -0.26 15.05
C PHE A 35 5.75 0.93 15.27
N ARG A 36 7.04 0.71 15.11
CA ARG A 36 8.05 1.74 15.29
C ARG A 36 8.06 2.73 14.13
N GLU A 37 7.92 2.19 12.93
CA GLU A 37 7.82 2.92 11.68
C GLU A 37 6.35 2.97 11.22
N GLU A 38 6.01 3.98 10.41
CA GLU A 38 4.67 4.07 9.80
C GLU A 38 4.54 3.16 8.58
N TYR A 39 5.65 2.93 7.87
CA TYR A 39 5.68 2.07 6.68
C TYR A 39 7.06 1.44 6.47
N ALA A 40 7.09 0.35 5.74
CA ALA A 40 8.27 -0.26 5.14
C ALA A 40 7.97 -0.71 3.72
N VAL A 41 8.97 -1.20 2.99
CA VAL A 41 8.80 -1.77 1.66
C VAL A 41 8.73 -3.31 1.79
N GLU A 42 8.11 -3.97 0.82
CA GLU A 42 8.15 -5.44 0.75
C GLU A 42 9.60 -5.94 0.81
N ASP A 43 9.80 -7.05 1.50
CA ASP A 43 11.06 -7.72 1.80
C ASP A 43 11.93 -7.01 2.86
N ASP A 44 11.60 -5.78 3.28
CA ASP A 44 12.27 -5.13 4.40
C ASP A 44 11.90 -5.77 5.75
N THR A 45 12.76 -5.51 6.74
CA THR A 45 12.50 -5.82 8.15
C THR A 45 12.05 -4.56 8.87
N ALA A 46 10.99 -4.66 9.67
CA ALA A 46 10.50 -3.58 10.52
C ALA A 46 10.33 -4.05 11.96
N VAL A 47 10.03 -3.14 12.87
CA VAL A 47 10.05 -3.37 14.31
C VAL A 47 8.68 -3.09 14.92
N LEU A 48 8.19 -4.04 15.71
CA LEU A 48 7.04 -3.88 16.61
C LEU A 48 7.55 -3.72 18.03
N THR A 49 7.03 -2.76 18.76
CA THR A 49 7.36 -2.51 20.16
C THR A 49 6.19 -2.85 21.05
N GLU A 50 6.41 -3.69 22.05
CA GLU A 50 5.47 -3.98 23.12
C GLU A 50 5.94 -3.31 24.40
N VAL A 51 5.08 -2.54 25.01
CA VAL A 51 5.33 -1.87 26.29
C VAL A 51 4.29 -2.33 27.28
N VAL A 52 4.73 -2.94 28.37
CA VAL A 52 3.88 -3.42 29.46
C VAL A 52 4.27 -2.69 30.74
N VAL A 53 3.32 -2.02 31.37
CA VAL A 53 3.53 -1.20 32.56
C VAL A 53 2.65 -1.71 33.69
N ASN A 54 3.24 -2.04 34.81
CA ASN A 54 2.56 -2.29 36.07
C ASN A 54 2.84 -1.13 37.02
N ASP A 55 1.91 -0.16 37.13
CA ASP A 55 2.08 1.04 37.99
C ASP A 55 1.58 0.83 39.44
N LYS A 56 1.36 -0.41 39.84
CA LYS A 56 0.92 -0.75 41.21
C LYS A 56 1.96 -1.54 41.97
N LEU A 57 1.76 -1.63 43.30
CA LEU A 57 2.61 -2.45 44.18
C LEU A 57 2.31 -3.95 44.07
N LEU A 58 1.16 -4.33 43.54
CA LEU A 58 0.79 -5.72 43.34
C LEU A 58 1.59 -6.33 42.19
N PRO A 59 2.46 -7.34 42.46
CA PRO A 59 3.20 -8.00 41.39
C PRO A 59 2.27 -8.83 40.50
N LEU A 60 2.60 -8.98 39.24
CA LEU A 60 1.87 -9.78 38.26
C LEU A 60 2.83 -10.88 37.74
N PRO A 61 2.81 -12.08 38.33
CA PRO A 61 3.79 -13.12 38.02
C PRO A 61 3.66 -13.68 36.60
N VAL A 62 2.44 -13.66 36.04
CA VAL A 62 2.19 -14.10 34.68
C VAL A 62 1.19 -13.12 34.04
N VAL A 63 1.64 -12.45 33.01
CA VAL A 63 0.83 -11.63 32.09
C VAL A 63 1.06 -12.16 30.69
N GLU A 64 0.07 -12.83 30.14
CA GLU A 64 0.09 -13.31 28.76
C GLU A 64 -0.59 -12.22 27.90
N ILE A 65 0.09 -11.80 26.83
CA ILE A 65 -0.42 -10.84 25.86
C ILE A 65 -0.54 -11.57 24.54
N ASP A 66 -1.70 -11.52 23.93
CA ASP A 66 -1.95 -12.10 22.64
C ASP A 66 -2.56 -11.10 21.66
N PHE A 67 -2.12 -11.14 20.43
CA PHE A 67 -2.66 -10.34 19.36
C PHE A 67 -2.58 -11.06 18.02
N HIS A 68 -3.46 -10.64 17.10
CA HIS A 68 -3.52 -11.17 15.76
C HIS A 68 -2.76 -10.28 14.79
N MET A 69 -2.03 -10.91 13.88
CA MET A 69 -1.37 -10.25 12.78
C MET A 69 -1.63 -11.01 11.47
N ASP A 70 -1.65 -10.30 10.35
CA ASP A 70 -1.82 -10.93 9.04
C ASP A 70 -0.56 -11.69 8.62
N LYS A 71 -0.71 -12.71 7.77
CA LYS A 71 0.38 -13.54 7.23
C LYS A 71 1.41 -12.76 6.41
N GLY A 72 1.03 -11.58 5.92
CA GLY A 72 1.93 -10.70 5.18
C GLY A 72 3.08 -10.17 6.00
N LEU A 73 2.99 -10.26 7.35
CA LEU A 73 4.05 -9.89 8.29
C LEU A 73 4.52 -11.14 9.04
N ARG A 74 5.81 -11.49 8.89
CA ARG A 74 6.38 -12.68 9.51
C ARG A 74 7.41 -12.31 10.58
N PHE A 75 7.18 -12.72 11.84
CA PHE A 75 8.14 -12.52 12.91
C PHE A 75 9.41 -13.36 12.73
N SER A 76 10.54 -12.76 13.06
CA SER A 76 11.84 -13.42 13.15
C SER A 76 11.89 -14.18 14.48
N GLY A 77 11.55 -15.48 14.48
CA GLY A 77 11.57 -16.34 15.66
C GLY A 77 10.27 -17.13 15.82
N GLU A 78 10.34 -18.41 15.55
CA GLU A 78 9.17 -19.30 15.50
C GLU A 78 8.61 -19.72 16.87
N ALA A 79 9.29 -19.42 17.98
CA ALA A 79 9.03 -20.04 19.27
C ALA A 79 7.62 -19.80 19.86
N ASN A 80 6.91 -18.76 19.44
CA ASN A 80 5.61 -18.37 20.01
C ASN A 80 4.54 -18.04 18.96
N THR A 81 4.70 -18.53 17.73
CA THR A 81 3.80 -18.21 16.63
C THR A 81 3.10 -19.45 16.11
N ALA A 82 1.79 -19.55 16.28
CA ALA A 82 0.97 -20.57 15.62
C ALA A 82 0.51 -20.01 14.27
N VAL A 83 0.87 -20.67 13.17
CA VAL A 83 0.48 -20.29 11.81
C VAL A 83 -0.76 -21.06 11.42
N SER A 84 -1.91 -20.44 11.58
CA SER A 84 -3.14 -20.81 10.90
C SER A 84 -3.47 -19.71 9.87
N ASP A 85 -4.72 -19.47 9.50
CA ASP A 85 -5.09 -18.41 8.55
C ASP A 85 -4.78 -16.97 9.01
N ARG A 86 -4.53 -16.81 10.32
CA ARG A 86 -3.97 -15.59 10.93
C ARG A 86 -2.78 -15.98 11.79
N SER A 87 -1.71 -15.19 11.75
CA SER A 87 -0.58 -15.35 12.66
C SER A 87 -1.03 -14.90 14.05
N TYR A 88 -1.08 -15.84 14.98
CA TYR A 88 -1.42 -15.58 16.38
C TYR A 88 -0.13 -15.58 17.19
N ARG A 89 0.14 -14.45 17.83
CA ARG A 89 1.29 -14.34 18.71
C ARG A 89 0.87 -14.25 20.16
N ARG A 90 1.57 -14.98 21.02
CA ARG A 90 1.39 -14.94 22.46
C ARG A 90 2.74 -14.72 23.14
N ASP A 91 2.83 -13.67 23.90
CA ASP A 91 4.02 -13.32 24.69
C ASP A 91 3.70 -13.34 26.18
N VAL A 92 4.63 -13.83 27.00
CA VAL A 92 4.47 -13.98 28.45
C VAL A 92 5.46 -13.07 29.17
N PHE A 93 4.94 -12.30 30.13
CA PHE A 93 5.72 -11.37 30.94
C PHE A 93 5.49 -11.67 32.41
N ALA A 94 6.52 -11.39 33.24
CA ALA A 94 6.43 -11.33 34.69
C ALA A 94 6.77 -9.91 35.12
N LEU A 95 5.82 -9.22 35.80
CA LEU A 95 6.00 -7.83 36.21
C LEU A 95 6.03 -7.74 37.73
N GLY A 96 7.12 -7.19 38.25
CA GLY A 96 7.21 -6.74 39.64
C GLY A 96 6.38 -5.48 39.91
N PRO A 97 6.40 -5.00 41.18
CA PRO A 97 5.81 -3.74 41.56
C PRO A 97 6.43 -2.58 40.81
N ARG A 98 5.61 -1.66 40.30
CA ARG A 98 6.03 -0.44 39.54
C ARG A 98 7.07 -0.69 38.47
N GLN A 99 6.91 -1.79 37.75
CA GLN A 99 7.83 -2.23 36.70
C GLN A 99 7.24 -1.94 35.32
N LYS A 100 8.13 -1.45 34.42
CA LYS A 100 7.89 -1.32 32.97
C LYS A 100 8.82 -2.27 32.23
N ILE A 101 8.26 -3.05 31.34
CA ILE A 101 9.01 -3.88 30.40
C ILE A 101 8.75 -3.36 28.98
N THR A 102 9.81 -3.20 28.20
CA THR A 102 9.72 -2.87 26.78
C THR A 102 10.40 -4.00 26.02
N ARG A 103 9.70 -4.55 25.03
CA ARG A 103 10.20 -5.60 24.14
C ARG A 103 10.09 -5.12 22.71
N THR A 104 11.11 -5.42 21.92
CA THR A 104 11.15 -5.16 20.48
C THR A 104 11.11 -6.47 19.74
N LEU A 105 10.34 -6.52 18.67
CA LEU A 105 10.09 -7.70 17.85
C LEU A 105 10.34 -7.33 16.40
N ASP A 106 11.34 -7.96 15.80
CA ASP A 106 11.61 -7.79 14.38
C ASP A 106 10.68 -8.69 13.56
N PHE A 107 10.13 -8.14 12.51
CA PHE A 107 9.31 -8.87 11.55
C PHE A 107 9.66 -8.52 10.12
N GLN A 108 9.49 -9.47 9.21
CA GLN A 108 9.70 -9.31 7.79
C GLN A 108 8.40 -8.97 7.08
N CYS A 109 8.43 -7.96 6.22
CA CYS A 109 7.33 -7.50 5.39
C CYS A 109 7.24 -8.36 4.12
N ARG A 110 6.43 -9.42 4.12
CA ARG A 110 6.39 -10.39 3.00
C ARG A 110 5.44 -10.03 1.88
N ARG A 111 4.43 -9.24 2.18
CA ARG A 111 3.42 -8.85 1.21
C ARG A 111 3.05 -7.39 1.43
N ARG A 112 2.90 -6.62 0.34
CA ARG A 112 2.33 -5.28 0.43
C ARG A 112 0.94 -5.32 1.07
N GLY A 113 0.60 -4.30 1.82
CA GLY A 113 -0.70 -4.27 2.49
C GLY A 113 -0.81 -3.15 3.50
N TYR A 114 -2.03 -2.97 3.99
CA TYR A 114 -2.33 -2.21 5.18
C TYR A 114 -2.58 -3.18 6.33
N TYR A 115 -1.86 -3.02 7.40
CA TYR A 115 -1.88 -3.89 8.57
C TYR A 115 -2.26 -3.08 9.79
N ARG A 116 -3.16 -3.63 10.60
CA ARG A 116 -3.65 -2.96 11.80
C ARG A 116 -3.76 -3.94 12.96
N ILE A 117 -3.39 -3.47 14.14
CA ILE A 117 -3.64 -4.17 15.39
C ILE A 117 -4.66 -3.33 16.17
N ASP A 118 -5.88 -3.83 16.26
CA ASP A 118 -7.00 -3.14 16.94
C ASP A 118 -7.06 -3.48 18.41
N GLN A 119 -6.65 -4.69 18.78
CA GLN A 119 -6.87 -5.23 20.11
C GLN A 119 -5.78 -6.23 20.48
N ALA A 120 -5.37 -6.19 21.76
CA ALA A 120 -4.57 -7.21 22.40
C ALA A 120 -5.36 -7.88 23.52
N GLY A 121 -5.38 -9.20 23.55
CA GLY A 121 -5.88 -9.99 24.65
C GLY A 121 -4.90 -9.95 25.82
N LEU A 122 -5.42 -9.91 27.03
CA LEU A 122 -4.65 -9.89 28.27
C LEU A 122 -5.14 -10.98 29.20
N ASP A 123 -4.27 -11.92 29.50
CA ASP A 123 -4.48 -13.01 30.43
C ASP A 123 -3.54 -12.84 31.63
N VAL A 124 -4.05 -12.56 32.81
CA VAL A 124 -3.25 -12.35 34.01
C VAL A 124 -3.56 -13.43 35.04
N ARG A 125 -2.52 -13.98 35.66
CA ARG A 125 -2.68 -14.95 36.76
C ARG A 125 -2.32 -14.34 38.11
N ASN A 126 -3.03 -14.77 39.17
CA ASN A 126 -2.70 -14.37 40.53
C ASN A 126 -1.37 -14.98 41.00
N LEU A 127 -0.88 -14.55 42.17
CA LEU A 127 0.43 -14.97 42.72
C LEU A 127 0.58 -16.48 42.87
N LEU A 128 -0.47 -17.18 43.22
CA LEU A 128 -0.46 -18.64 43.39
C LEU A 128 -0.89 -19.40 42.11
N LEU A 129 -1.09 -18.71 40.99
CA LEU A 129 -1.49 -19.26 39.70
C LEU A 129 -2.84 -20.03 39.71
N THR A 130 -3.66 -19.80 40.72
CA THR A 130 -4.94 -20.50 40.93
C THR A 130 -6.11 -19.89 40.19
N LYS A 131 -6.00 -18.60 39.82
CA LYS A 131 -7.05 -17.87 39.11
C LYS A 131 -6.46 -17.14 37.90
N LYS A 132 -7.22 -17.15 36.85
CA LYS A 132 -6.93 -16.44 35.60
C LYS A 132 -7.93 -15.29 35.42
N TYR A 133 -7.48 -14.12 35.12
CA TYR A 133 -8.25 -12.94 34.79
C TYR A 133 -8.00 -12.58 33.34
N VAL A 134 -9.08 -12.34 32.59
CA VAL A 134 -9.04 -12.07 31.15
C VAL A 134 -9.61 -10.70 30.91
N SER A 135 -8.94 -9.96 30.04
CA SER A 135 -9.40 -8.66 29.55
C SER A 135 -8.88 -8.46 28.13
N ALA A 136 -9.28 -7.36 27.53
CA ALA A 136 -8.74 -6.92 26.26
C ALA A 136 -8.31 -5.46 26.37
N SER A 137 -7.18 -5.13 25.77
CA SER A 137 -6.65 -3.79 25.67
C SER A 137 -6.82 -3.28 24.23
N PRO A 138 -7.59 -2.22 24.02
CA PRO A 138 -7.70 -1.64 22.67
C PRO A 138 -6.34 -1.11 22.26
N GLN A 139 -5.96 -1.40 21.02
CA GLN A 139 -4.77 -0.90 20.36
C GLN A 139 -5.22 -0.10 19.14
N ASN A 140 -4.44 0.83 18.71
CA ASN A 140 -4.72 1.61 17.51
C ASN A 140 -3.38 1.90 16.84
N THR A 141 -2.84 0.88 16.20
CA THR A 141 -1.56 0.99 15.50
C THR A 141 -1.67 0.43 14.11
N ASP A 142 -1.26 1.25 13.15
CA ASP A 142 -1.36 1.00 11.73
C ASP A 142 0.03 0.91 11.12
N PHE A 143 0.16 0.11 10.06
CA PHE A 143 1.41 -0.07 9.35
C PHE A 143 1.17 -0.35 7.87
N TYR A 144 1.94 0.30 7.00
CA TYR A 144 1.86 0.10 5.57
C TYR A 144 3.08 -0.66 5.06
N VAL A 145 2.86 -1.73 4.34
CA VAL A 145 3.90 -2.35 3.53
C VAL A 145 3.71 -1.88 2.08
N LEU A 146 4.62 -1.04 1.64
CA LEU A 146 4.60 -0.46 0.31
C LEU A 146 5.04 -1.49 -0.74
N PRO A 147 4.50 -1.44 -1.97
CA PRO A 147 4.96 -2.29 -3.05
C PRO A 147 6.47 -2.17 -3.27
N ARG A 148 7.14 -3.31 -3.51
CA ARG A 148 8.55 -3.36 -3.86
C ARG A 148 8.81 -2.56 -5.15
N PRO A 149 9.86 -1.73 -5.20
CA PRO A 149 10.21 -1.01 -6.41
C PRO A 149 10.60 -1.97 -7.52
N VAL A 150 10.16 -1.66 -8.71
CA VAL A 150 10.54 -2.38 -9.94
C VAL A 150 11.85 -1.81 -10.47
N PRO A 151 12.78 -2.63 -11.00
CA PRO A 151 14.03 -2.14 -11.59
C PRO A 151 13.78 -1.08 -12.66
N THR A 152 14.50 0.04 -12.57
CA THR A 152 14.30 1.21 -13.46
C THR A 152 14.41 0.86 -14.94
N GLN A 153 15.34 -0.04 -15.30
CA GLN A 153 15.53 -0.47 -16.69
C GLN A 153 14.27 -1.13 -17.27
N ARG A 154 13.57 -1.94 -16.46
CA ARG A 154 12.34 -2.61 -16.90
C ARG A 154 11.19 -1.64 -17.06
N ILE A 155 11.01 -0.70 -16.13
CA ILE A 155 9.91 0.27 -16.17
C ILE A 155 10.15 1.36 -17.24
N GLN A 156 11.39 1.55 -17.68
CA GLN A 156 11.74 2.55 -18.71
C GLN A 156 11.08 2.25 -20.06
N ILE A 157 10.85 0.98 -20.40
CA ILE A 157 10.22 0.60 -21.68
C ILE A 157 8.77 1.10 -21.73
N PRO A 158 7.85 0.72 -20.82
CA PRO A 158 6.49 1.21 -20.84
C PRO A 158 6.43 2.74 -20.65
N PHE A 159 7.28 3.29 -19.77
CA PHE A 159 7.37 4.74 -19.57
C PHE A 159 7.71 5.48 -20.89
N SER A 160 8.73 5.04 -21.61
CA SER A 160 9.14 5.68 -22.87
C SER A 160 8.06 5.58 -23.95
N GLN A 161 7.33 4.47 -23.99
CA GLN A 161 6.23 4.31 -24.94
C GLN A 161 5.07 5.26 -24.62
N ILE A 162 4.72 5.42 -23.35
CA ILE A 162 3.69 6.35 -22.90
C ILE A 162 4.10 7.78 -23.21
N MET A 163 5.33 8.17 -22.85
CA MET A 163 5.85 9.52 -23.10
C MET A 163 5.98 9.81 -24.59
N GLY A 164 6.40 8.83 -25.40
CA GLY A 164 6.45 8.95 -26.86
C GLY A 164 5.07 9.21 -27.47
N SER A 165 4.06 8.50 -27.03
CA SER A 165 2.66 8.72 -27.43
C SER A 165 2.16 10.08 -27.00
N ALA A 166 2.49 10.51 -25.78
CA ALA A 166 2.15 11.82 -25.24
C ALA A 166 2.75 12.95 -26.10
N VAL A 167 4.04 12.88 -26.42
CA VAL A 167 4.75 13.87 -27.23
C VAL A 167 4.25 13.88 -28.69
N SER A 168 3.95 12.70 -29.26
CA SER A 168 3.45 12.59 -30.64
C SER A 168 2.09 13.32 -30.81
N ARG A 169 1.19 13.17 -29.85
CA ARG A 169 -0.10 13.89 -29.85
C ARG A 169 0.06 15.40 -29.75
N LYS A 170 0.97 15.86 -28.91
CA LYS A 170 1.23 17.28 -28.73
C LYS A 170 1.63 17.95 -30.06
N ARG A 171 2.44 17.28 -30.88
CA ARG A 171 2.82 17.80 -32.22
C ARG A 171 1.63 17.94 -33.19
N VAL A 172 0.55 17.18 -32.97
CA VAL A 172 -0.66 17.22 -33.80
C VAL A 172 -1.62 18.32 -33.32
N TYR A 173 -1.58 18.65 -32.02
CA TYR A 173 -2.50 19.61 -31.36
C TYR A 173 -1.76 20.80 -30.75
N ASP A 174 -0.55 21.15 -31.20
CA ASP A 174 0.12 22.39 -30.79
C ASP A 174 -0.86 23.56 -31.08
N ASP A 175 -1.47 24.07 -30.01
CA ASP A 175 -2.25 25.31 -30.10
C ASP A 175 -1.24 26.46 -30.24
N PRO A 176 -1.17 27.13 -31.40
CA PRO A 176 -0.24 28.24 -31.60
C PRO A 176 -0.56 29.45 -30.75
N PHE A 177 -1.61 29.41 -29.90
CA PHE A 177 -2.08 30.55 -29.10
C PHE A 177 -1.65 30.50 -27.61
N GLU A 178 -1.04 29.42 -27.10
CA GLU A 178 -0.57 29.38 -25.73
C GLU A 178 0.80 30.08 -25.59
N PHE A 179 0.74 31.39 -25.46
CA PHE A 179 1.91 32.26 -25.28
C PHE A 179 2.35 32.29 -23.82
N SER A 180 3.57 31.78 -23.48
CA SER A 180 4.11 31.81 -22.13
C SER A 180 5.17 32.90 -21.92
N GLY A 181 5.82 33.36 -22.98
CA GLY A 181 6.84 34.39 -22.87
C GLY A 181 7.58 34.66 -24.17
N LEU A 182 8.54 35.56 -24.10
CA LEU A 182 9.48 35.89 -25.19
C LEU A 182 10.89 35.53 -24.76
N ARG A 183 11.67 34.96 -25.69
CA ARG A 183 13.12 34.81 -25.57
C ARG A 183 13.84 35.26 -26.84
N ASP A 184 15.13 35.49 -26.73
CA ASP A 184 15.93 35.81 -27.87
C ASP A 184 16.02 34.67 -28.87
N TYR A 185 16.03 35.03 -30.14
CA TYR A 185 16.16 34.09 -31.27
C TYR A 185 17.55 33.44 -31.27
N THR A 186 17.59 32.12 -31.46
CA THR A 186 18.84 31.37 -31.64
C THR A 186 18.86 30.74 -33.05
N ARG A 187 20.11 30.54 -33.61
CA ARG A 187 20.29 29.90 -34.93
C ARG A 187 19.79 28.45 -34.90
N GLY A 188 18.57 28.22 -35.25
CA GLY A 188 17.91 26.92 -35.22
C GLY A 188 16.45 27.02 -34.94
N ASP A 189 15.99 28.16 -34.46
CA ASP A 189 14.57 28.40 -34.23
C ASP A 189 13.82 28.55 -35.56
N PRO A 190 12.69 27.87 -35.76
CA PRO A 190 11.87 28.04 -36.95
C PRO A 190 11.34 29.49 -37.02
N MET A 191 11.48 30.12 -38.19
CA MET A 191 11.04 31.51 -38.41
C MET A 191 9.55 31.75 -38.12
N LYS A 192 8.71 30.71 -38.18
CA LYS A 192 7.27 30.77 -37.87
C LYS A 192 6.97 31.14 -36.41
N TYR A 193 7.93 30.96 -35.50
CA TYR A 193 7.78 31.28 -34.08
C TYR A 193 8.28 32.68 -33.69
N ILE A 194 8.83 33.43 -34.64
CA ILE A 194 9.28 34.82 -34.40
C ILE A 194 8.07 35.71 -34.12
N ASN A 195 8.12 36.39 -32.97
CA ASN A 195 7.15 37.41 -32.62
C ASN A 195 7.50 38.75 -33.30
N TRP A 196 7.05 38.92 -34.51
CA TRP A 196 7.35 40.13 -35.30
C TRP A 196 6.89 41.43 -34.63
N LYS A 197 5.82 41.39 -33.84
CA LYS A 197 5.32 42.55 -33.11
C LYS A 197 6.25 42.94 -31.93
N ALA A 198 6.77 41.98 -31.21
CA ALA A 198 7.72 42.23 -30.13
C ALA A 198 9.07 42.64 -30.71
N THR A 199 9.57 41.93 -31.71
CA THR A 199 10.79 42.24 -32.45
C THR A 199 10.82 43.67 -32.97
N ALA A 200 9.69 44.15 -33.56
CA ALA A 200 9.59 45.53 -34.02
C ALA A 200 9.66 46.58 -32.91
N LYS A 201 9.34 46.23 -31.67
CA LYS A 201 9.41 47.14 -30.53
C LYS A 201 10.77 47.19 -29.85
N THR A 202 11.48 46.06 -29.81
CA THR A 202 12.75 45.93 -29.12
C THR A 202 13.97 46.09 -30.02
N GLY A 203 13.83 45.85 -31.32
CA GLY A 203 14.90 45.82 -32.30
C GLY A 203 15.65 44.46 -32.37
N ASP A 204 15.43 43.58 -31.41
CA ASP A 204 16.05 42.26 -31.32
C ASP A 204 15.04 41.16 -31.75
N LEU A 205 15.54 40.15 -32.46
CA LEU A 205 14.72 39.03 -32.88
C LEU A 205 14.24 38.23 -31.65
N LEU A 206 12.94 38.27 -31.42
CA LEU A 206 12.29 37.55 -30.31
C LEU A 206 11.40 36.41 -30.80
N VAL A 207 11.49 35.28 -30.11
CA VAL A 207 10.68 34.07 -30.39
C VAL A 207 9.66 33.88 -29.28
N ASN A 208 8.45 33.54 -29.68
CA ASN A 208 7.43 33.13 -28.73
C ASN A 208 7.85 31.84 -28.03
N LEU A 209 7.95 31.90 -26.70
CA LEU A 209 8.00 30.73 -25.85
C LEU A 209 6.58 30.21 -25.66
N HIS A 210 6.36 29.01 -26.10
CA HIS A 210 5.17 28.26 -25.76
C HIS A 210 5.51 27.37 -24.55
N GLU A 211 4.89 27.58 -23.43
CA GLU A 211 5.05 26.70 -22.28
C GLU A 211 4.39 25.36 -22.61
N SER A 212 5.21 24.38 -22.78
CA SER A 212 4.73 23.02 -22.92
C SER A 212 4.35 22.47 -21.54
N THR A 213 3.27 22.97 -20.96
CA THR A 213 2.66 22.24 -19.86
C THR A 213 2.28 20.89 -20.41
N LEU A 214 2.87 19.82 -19.86
CA LEU A 214 2.43 18.46 -20.15
C LEU A 214 1.01 18.32 -19.57
N SER A 215 0.04 18.86 -20.28
CA SER A 215 -1.38 18.82 -19.90
C SER A 215 -1.99 17.42 -20.13
N GLN A 216 -1.15 16.42 -20.45
CA GLN A 216 -1.65 15.09 -20.74
C GLN A 216 -1.87 14.32 -19.48
N LYS A 217 -3.11 13.96 -19.23
CA LYS A 217 -3.55 13.11 -18.15
C LYS A 217 -3.42 11.64 -18.58
N VAL A 218 -2.78 10.82 -17.74
CA VAL A 218 -2.65 9.37 -17.95
C VAL A 218 -3.53 8.65 -16.94
N ALA A 219 -4.42 7.79 -17.41
CA ALA A 219 -5.19 6.88 -16.55
C ALA A 219 -4.48 5.54 -16.46
N VAL A 220 -4.19 5.09 -15.24
CA VAL A 220 -3.65 3.76 -14.96
C VAL A 220 -4.75 2.93 -14.33
N LEU A 221 -5.05 1.80 -14.95
CA LEU A 221 -6.07 0.84 -14.55
C LEU A 221 -5.38 -0.41 -14.05
N LEU A 222 -5.60 -0.77 -12.79
CA LEU A 222 -5.05 -1.97 -12.17
C LEU A 222 -6.15 -3.00 -11.96
N ASP A 223 -6.04 -4.13 -12.64
CA ASP A 223 -6.93 -5.27 -12.49
C ASP A 223 -6.35 -6.27 -11.48
N LEU A 224 -7.08 -6.49 -10.40
CA LEU A 224 -6.76 -7.43 -9.32
C LEU A 224 -7.76 -8.59 -9.26
N GLU A 225 -8.49 -8.85 -10.35
CA GLU A 225 -9.44 -9.96 -10.39
C GLU A 225 -8.75 -11.30 -10.11
N GLY A 226 -9.21 -11.97 -9.05
CA GLY A 226 -8.68 -13.28 -8.64
C GLY A 226 -9.41 -14.40 -9.36
N LEU A 227 -8.68 -15.29 -10.00
CA LEU A 227 -9.24 -16.50 -10.63
C LEU A 227 -9.19 -17.73 -9.70
N GLY A 228 -9.08 -17.53 -8.37
CA GLY A 228 -9.14 -18.61 -7.38
C GLY A 228 -7.94 -19.57 -7.35
N VAL A 229 -6.85 -19.27 -8.06
CA VAL A 229 -5.64 -20.10 -8.10
C VAL A 229 -4.49 -19.39 -7.39
N GLN A 230 -3.67 -20.12 -6.63
CA GLN A 230 -2.52 -19.53 -5.89
C GLN A 230 -1.53 -18.76 -6.79
N GLN A 231 -1.36 -19.18 -8.05
CA GLN A 231 -0.56 -18.44 -9.03
C GLN A 231 -1.14 -17.05 -9.36
N ALA A 232 -2.45 -16.91 -9.25
CA ALA A 232 -3.15 -15.65 -9.46
C ALA A 232 -2.69 -14.55 -8.51
N ASP A 233 -2.44 -14.89 -7.24
CA ASP A 233 -2.02 -13.93 -6.23
C ASP A 233 -0.64 -13.35 -6.55
N VAL A 234 0.30 -14.17 -7.04
CA VAL A 234 1.66 -13.71 -7.39
C VAL A 234 1.62 -12.73 -8.56
N LEU A 235 0.84 -13.02 -9.60
CA LEU A 235 0.73 -12.16 -10.78
C LEU A 235 -0.03 -10.86 -10.47
N ASN A 236 -1.05 -10.91 -9.61
CA ASN A 236 -1.75 -9.71 -9.14
C ASN A 236 -0.85 -8.81 -8.30
N GLU A 237 0.00 -9.39 -7.45
CA GLU A 237 1.00 -8.63 -6.69
C GLU A 237 2.02 -7.96 -7.63
N GLU A 238 2.47 -8.68 -8.66
CA GLU A 238 3.39 -8.11 -9.65
C GLU A 238 2.70 -7.01 -10.49
N ALA A 239 1.43 -7.22 -10.89
CA ALA A 239 0.64 -6.17 -11.55
C ALA A 239 0.56 -4.89 -10.72
N ALA A 240 0.34 -5.02 -9.41
CA ALA A 240 0.31 -3.88 -8.50
C ALA A 240 1.67 -3.19 -8.37
N ARG A 241 2.78 -3.94 -8.33
CA ARG A 241 4.15 -3.38 -8.32
C ARG A 241 4.44 -2.61 -9.60
N ILE A 242 4.12 -3.18 -10.76
CA ILE A 242 4.29 -2.55 -12.08
C ILE A 242 3.48 -1.24 -12.16
N ALA A 243 2.19 -1.30 -11.84
CA ALA A 243 1.30 -0.14 -11.88
C ALA A 243 1.79 0.97 -10.93
N CYS A 244 2.18 0.61 -9.71
CA CYS A 244 2.74 1.55 -8.74
C CYS A 244 4.04 2.20 -9.25
N ALA A 245 5.00 1.41 -9.72
CA ALA A 245 6.28 1.90 -10.23
C ALA A 245 6.11 2.81 -11.44
N LEU A 246 5.21 2.46 -12.36
CA LEU A 246 4.87 3.27 -13.53
C LEU A 246 4.26 4.61 -13.09
N CYS A 247 3.29 4.58 -12.18
CA CYS A 247 2.65 5.80 -11.66
C CYS A 247 3.68 6.73 -10.99
N VAL A 248 4.53 6.19 -10.13
CA VAL A 248 5.60 6.97 -9.48
C VAL A 248 6.52 7.61 -10.53
N ARG A 249 6.93 6.85 -11.54
CA ARG A 249 7.81 7.34 -12.60
C ARG A 249 7.17 8.44 -13.45
N LEU A 250 5.86 8.31 -13.73
CA LEU A 250 5.10 9.34 -14.44
C LEU A 250 4.93 10.62 -13.60
N LEU A 251 4.67 10.50 -12.30
CA LEU A 251 4.62 11.65 -11.38
C LEU A 251 5.96 12.38 -11.29
N GLU A 252 7.08 11.66 -11.24
CA GLU A 252 8.43 12.25 -11.27
C GLU A 252 8.69 13.03 -12.57
N ALA A 253 8.08 12.59 -13.67
CA ALA A 253 8.14 13.29 -14.96
C ALA A 253 7.13 14.44 -15.09
N GLY A 254 6.37 14.76 -14.03
CA GLY A 254 5.39 15.85 -14.01
C GLY A 254 4.06 15.52 -14.71
N VAL A 255 3.79 14.24 -15.02
CA VAL A 255 2.54 13.82 -15.65
C VAL A 255 1.43 13.76 -14.61
N GLN A 256 0.25 14.29 -14.96
CA GLN A 256 -0.96 14.18 -14.15
C GLN A 256 -1.59 12.80 -14.32
N LEU A 257 -1.94 12.15 -13.22
CA LEU A 257 -2.45 10.78 -13.21
C LEU A 257 -3.90 10.70 -12.72
N ALA A 258 -4.60 9.70 -13.25
CA ALA A 258 -5.79 9.13 -12.64
C ALA A 258 -5.53 7.63 -12.44
N VAL A 259 -5.82 7.08 -11.27
CA VAL A 259 -5.57 5.66 -10.98
C VAL A 259 -6.87 5.02 -10.51
N TYR A 260 -7.23 3.91 -11.13
CA TYR A 260 -8.42 3.14 -10.79
C TYR A 260 -8.06 1.66 -10.66
N SER A 261 -8.70 0.98 -9.73
CA SER A 261 -8.60 -0.47 -9.60
C SER A 261 -9.94 -1.06 -9.17
N ASN A 262 -10.23 -2.26 -9.63
CA ASN A 262 -11.31 -3.08 -9.09
C ASN A 262 -10.97 -3.66 -7.71
N GLY A 263 -9.70 -3.60 -7.29
CA GLY A 263 -9.27 -4.03 -5.94
C GLY A 263 -9.92 -3.20 -4.85
N VAL A 264 -10.22 -3.85 -3.72
CA VAL A 264 -10.83 -3.21 -2.55
C VAL A 264 -9.76 -2.49 -1.73
N ASP A 265 -9.99 -1.22 -1.46
CA ASP A 265 -9.18 -0.44 -0.52
C ASP A 265 -9.46 -0.91 0.92
N ALA A 266 -8.43 -1.38 1.61
CA ALA A 266 -8.51 -1.91 2.98
C ALA A 266 -9.04 -0.90 4.00
N LEU A 267 -8.92 0.40 3.77
CA LEU A 267 -9.38 1.45 4.66
C LEU A 267 -10.85 1.79 4.45
N THR A 268 -11.29 1.86 3.20
CA THR A 268 -12.62 2.35 2.85
C THR A 268 -13.62 1.25 2.52
N GLY A 269 -13.13 0.03 2.23
CA GLY A 269 -13.94 -1.08 1.74
C GLY A 269 -14.52 -0.87 0.33
N LYS A 270 -14.07 0.16 -0.39
CA LYS A 270 -14.52 0.51 -1.74
C LYS A 270 -13.42 0.23 -2.76
N PRO A 271 -13.75 0.12 -4.05
CA PRO A 271 -12.73 0.05 -5.10
C PRO A 271 -11.79 1.25 -5.05
N MET A 272 -10.50 1.03 -5.31
CA MET A 272 -9.51 2.10 -5.30
C MET A 272 -9.75 3.05 -6.48
N ALA A 273 -9.94 4.34 -6.18
CA ALA A 273 -10.10 5.40 -7.17
C ALA A 273 -9.36 6.67 -6.73
N LEU A 274 -8.39 7.08 -7.53
CA LEU A 274 -7.64 8.32 -7.39
C LEU A 274 -7.81 9.12 -8.68
N PRO A 275 -8.86 9.95 -8.80
CA PRO A 275 -9.22 10.59 -10.06
C PRO A 275 -8.23 11.68 -10.50
N GLU A 276 -7.44 12.17 -9.57
CA GLU A 276 -6.45 13.20 -9.84
C GLU A 276 -5.27 13.09 -8.86
N VAL A 277 -4.09 12.81 -9.41
CA VAL A 277 -2.83 12.75 -8.67
C VAL A 277 -1.78 13.51 -9.46
N SER A 278 -1.15 14.49 -8.84
CA SER A 278 -0.13 15.31 -9.47
C SER A 278 0.98 15.68 -8.49
N GLY A 279 2.15 15.98 -9.03
CA GLY A 279 3.33 16.39 -8.27
C GLY A 279 4.07 15.26 -7.59
N ALA A 280 5.40 15.33 -7.60
CA ALA A 280 6.29 14.31 -7.03
C ALA A 280 6.06 14.08 -5.52
N GLY A 281 5.58 15.09 -4.78
CA GLY A 281 5.23 14.97 -3.36
C GLY A 281 4.10 13.97 -3.07
N SER A 282 3.27 13.64 -4.07
CA SER A 282 2.17 12.68 -3.93
C SER A 282 2.62 11.21 -4.03
N ALA A 283 3.89 10.95 -4.33
CA ALA A 283 4.39 9.58 -4.57
C ALA A 283 4.21 8.65 -3.36
N LEU A 284 4.44 9.13 -2.14
CA LEU A 284 4.25 8.32 -0.93
C LEU A 284 2.77 7.98 -0.71
N SER A 285 1.88 8.97 -0.85
CA SER A 285 0.43 8.77 -0.71
C SER A 285 -0.08 7.79 -1.76
N LEU A 286 0.42 7.89 -2.98
CA LEU A 286 0.12 6.94 -4.06
C LEU A 286 0.58 5.52 -3.71
N ARG A 287 1.81 5.35 -3.24
CA ARG A 287 2.33 4.03 -2.83
C ARG A 287 1.52 3.43 -1.68
N LYS A 288 1.08 4.24 -0.71
CA LYS A 288 0.17 3.81 0.36
C LYS A 288 -1.19 3.37 -0.19
N ALA A 289 -1.75 4.08 -1.18
CA ALA A 289 -2.99 3.66 -1.82
C ALA A 289 -2.83 2.31 -2.54
N PHE A 290 -1.72 2.08 -3.24
CA PHE A 290 -1.41 0.76 -3.81
C PHE A 290 -1.21 -0.32 -2.73
N ALA A 291 -0.67 0.02 -1.57
CA ALA A 291 -0.59 -0.90 -0.44
C ALA A 291 -1.99 -1.30 0.07
N CYS A 292 -2.93 -0.36 0.12
CA CYS A 292 -4.30 -0.62 0.55
C CYS A 292 -5.13 -1.41 -0.47
N ALA A 293 -4.81 -1.37 -1.77
CA ALA A 293 -5.57 -2.06 -2.81
C ALA A 293 -5.37 -3.58 -2.72
N GLN A 294 -6.40 -4.31 -2.34
CA GLN A 294 -6.37 -5.76 -2.13
C GLN A 294 -7.23 -6.49 -3.14
N ALA A 295 -6.76 -7.66 -3.58
CA ALA A 295 -7.57 -8.61 -4.32
C ALA A 295 -8.61 -9.23 -3.37
N ALA A 296 -9.84 -9.39 -3.84
CA ALA A 296 -10.92 -10.03 -3.10
C ALA A 296 -11.73 -10.94 -4.03
N ASN A 297 -12.52 -11.84 -3.44
CA ASN A 297 -13.47 -12.63 -4.22
C ASN A 297 -14.67 -11.77 -4.62
N GLY A 298 -15.14 -11.95 -5.86
CA GLY A 298 -16.33 -11.26 -6.36
C GLY A 298 -16.10 -9.77 -6.67
N LEU A 299 -14.88 -9.41 -7.06
CA LEU A 299 -14.58 -8.06 -7.56
C LEU A 299 -15.43 -7.76 -8.80
N ARG A 300 -15.80 -6.50 -8.96
CA ARG A 300 -16.40 -6.01 -10.18
C ARG A 300 -15.38 -6.09 -11.33
N PRO A 301 -15.83 -6.35 -12.56
CA PRO A 301 -14.96 -6.34 -13.73
C PRO A 301 -14.24 -4.99 -13.88
N ILE A 302 -12.97 -5.00 -14.28
CA ILE A 302 -12.19 -3.78 -14.44
C ILE A 302 -12.77 -2.85 -15.52
N GLU A 303 -13.53 -3.39 -16.46
CA GLU A 303 -14.22 -2.67 -17.51
C GLU A 303 -15.20 -1.62 -16.98
N ASP A 304 -15.77 -1.85 -15.80
CA ASP A 304 -16.68 -0.90 -15.13
C ASP A 304 -15.97 0.38 -14.67
N PHE A 305 -14.65 0.32 -14.56
CA PHE A 305 -13.79 1.43 -14.11
C PHE A 305 -13.12 2.17 -15.26
N PHE A 306 -13.43 1.79 -16.50
CA PHE A 306 -12.87 2.49 -17.65
C PHE A 306 -13.34 3.94 -17.67
N PRO A 307 -12.40 4.91 -17.80
CA PRO A 307 -12.77 6.31 -17.80
C PRO A 307 -13.71 6.64 -18.97
N GLY A 308 -14.58 7.61 -18.76
CA GLY A 308 -15.53 8.10 -19.76
C GLY A 308 -14.85 8.62 -21.04
N ASP A 309 -15.64 9.05 -22.01
CA ASP A 309 -15.15 9.46 -23.35
C ASP A 309 -14.50 10.88 -23.38
N ASP A 310 -13.91 11.34 -22.28
CA ASP A 310 -13.21 12.64 -22.23
C ASP A 310 -11.90 12.61 -23.05
N GLY A 311 -11.89 13.33 -24.13
CA GLY A 311 -10.97 13.56 -25.26
C GLY A 311 -9.50 13.07 -25.16
N ASP A 312 -8.67 13.55 -24.24
CA ASP A 312 -7.20 13.47 -24.32
C ASP A 312 -6.52 12.54 -23.29
N LEU A 313 -7.24 11.57 -22.78
CA LEU A 313 -6.75 10.65 -21.76
C LEU A 313 -6.02 9.45 -22.41
N LEU A 314 -4.73 9.28 -22.11
CA LEU A 314 -4.01 8.05 -22.43
C LEU A 314 -4.29 7.02 -21.34
N CYS A 315 -4.66 5.80 -21.72
CA CYS A 315 -5.00 4.75 -20.76
C CYS A 315 -3.98 3.60 -20.77
N VAL A 316 -3.57 3.19 -19.59
CA VAL A 316 -2.69 2.04 -19.38
C VAL A 316 -3.42 1.04 -18.49
N LEU A 317 -3.69 -0.15 -19.03
CA LEU A 317 -4.27 -1.26 -18.30
C LEU A 317 -3.17 -2.22 -17.87
N VAL A 318 -3.04 -2.46 -16.58
CA VAL A 318 -2.19 -3.52 -16.03
C VAL A 318 -3.09 -4.66 -15.59
N SER A 319 -3.13 -5.73 -16.36
CA SER A 319 -4.01 -6.87 -16.15
C SER A 319 -3.41 -8.13 -16.74
N ARG A 320 -3.54 -9.21 -16.01
CA ARG A 320 -3.23 -10.58 -16.47
C ARG A 320 -4.47 -11.32 -17.00
N SER A 321 -5.64 -10.71 -16.91
CA SER A 321 -6.89 -11.34 -17.31
C SER A 321 -6.92 -11.63 -18.80
N GLN A 322 -7.29 -12.86 -19.16
CA GLN A 322 -7.44 -13.34 -20.53
C GLN A 322 -8.90 -13.38 -20.98
N ARG A 323 -9.81 -12.74 -20.21
CA ARG A 323 -11.25 -12.74 -20.53
C ARG A 323 -11.50 -12.07 -21.88
N GLU A 324 -12.29 -12.73 -22.71
CA GLU A 324 -12.66 -12.21 -24.02
C GLU A 324 -13.42 -10.89 -23.94
N GLU A 325 -14.30 -10.76 -22.94
CA GLU A 325 -15.09 -9.55 -22.67
C GLU A 325 -14.20 -8.36 -22.41
N LEU A 326 -13.14 -8.53 -21.56
CA LEU A 326 -12.16 -7.50 -21.30
C LEU A 326 -11.40 -7.11 -22.56
N ALA A 327 -10.93 -8.11 -23.33
CA ALA A 327 -10.20 -7.87 -24.57
C ALA A 327 -11.05 -7.11 -25.60
N GLN A 328 -12.32 -7.46 -25.75
CA GLN A 328 -13.26 -6.78 -26.64
C GLN A 328 -13.60 -5.37 -26.15
N ALA A 329 -13.85 -5.18 -24.82
CA ALA A 329 -14.10 -3.86 -24.24
C ALA A 329 -12.90 -2.94 -24.42
N PHE A 330 -11.70 -3.47 -24.19
CA PHE A 330 -10.45 -2.76 -24.38
C PHE A 330 -10.21 -2.39 -25.86
N ALA A 331 -10.39 -3.33 -26.79
CA ALA A 331 -10.23 -3.09 -28.22
C ALA A 331 -11.21 -2.03 -28.75
N ARG A 332 -12.46 -2.05 -28.30
CA ARG A 332 -13.47 -1.02 -28.65
C ARG A 332 -13.06 0.39 -28.22
N ARG A 333 -12.40 0.50 -27.05
CA ARG A 333 -11.89 1.78 -26.54
C ARG A 333 -10.57 2.17 -27.22
N ALA A 334 -9.66 1.23 -27.43
CA ALA A 334 -8.38 1.47 -28.09
C ALA A 334 -8.51 1.93 -29.55
N GLY A 335 -9.59 1.54 -30.23
CA GLY A 335 -9.87 2.03 -31.61
C GLY A 335 -10.08 3.54 -31.71
N LYS A 336 -10.40 4.20 -30.60
CA LYS A 336 -10.63 5.65 -30.56
C LYS A 336 -9.51 6.43 -29.86
N ARG A 337 -8.62 5.75 -29.12
CA ARG A 337 -7.60 6.35 -28.25
C ARG A 337 -6.35 5.50 -28.17
N GLU A 338 -5.25 6.07 -27.68
CA GLU A 338 -4.06 5.30 -27.35
C GLU A 338 -4.24 4.57 -26.02
N TRP A 339 -4.42 3.27 -26.12
CA TRP A 339 -4.47 2.37 -24.99
C TRP A 339 -3.28 1.42 -25.04
N MET A 340 -2.65 1.20 -23.88
CA MET A 340 -1.59 0.21 -23.72
C MET A 340 -2.00 -0.79 -22.66
N GLN A 341 -1.74 -2.08 -22.92
CA GLN A 341 -1.91 -3.14 -21.94
C GLN A 341 -0.56 -3.68 -21.51
N ILE A 342 -0.31 -3.77 -20.21
CA ILE A 342 0.83 -4.44 -19.62
C ILE A 342 0.32 -5.73 -18.99
N ILE A 343 0.91 -6.87 -19.40
CA ILE A 343 0.47 -8.21 -19.04
C ILE A 343 1.57 -8.88 -18.23
N PRO A 344 1.47 -8.97 -16.91
CA PRO A 344 2.37 -9.79 -16.13
C PRO A 344 2.10 -11.27 -16.41
N TYR A 345 3.15 -12.03 -16.74
CA TYR A 345 3.07 -13.46 -17.01
C TYR A 345 4.24 -14.21 -16.36
N ARG A 346 4.04 -15.49 -16.19
CA ARG A 346 5.05 -16.42 -15.69
C ARG A 346 4.94 -17.72 -16.50
N ASP A 347 5.99 -18.09 -17.19
CA ASP A 347 6.08 -19.26 -18.05
C ASP A 347 5.19 -19.24 -19.32
N GLU A 348 5.44 -20.15 -20.24
CA GLU A 348 4.97 -20.24 -21.64
C GLU A 348 3.43 -20.36 -21.82
N TYR A 349 2.63 -20.22 -20.79
CA TYR A 349 1.20 -20.57 -20.81
C TYR A 349 0.25 -19.48 -21.28
N ASP A 350 0.73 -18.28 -21.57
CA ASP A 350 -0.18 -17.15 -21.77
C ASP A 350 -0.10 -16.54 -23.17
N GLU A 351 -0.32 -17.35 -24.22
CA GLU A 351 -0.66 -16.77 -25.53
C GLU A 351 -2.02 -16.08 -25.45
N MET A 352 -1.99 -14.77 -25.20
CA MET A 352 -3.20 -13.96 -25.25
C MET A 352 -3.75 -13.87 -26.65
N PRO A 353 -5.06 -14.08 -26.85
CA PRO A 353 -5.69 -13.89 -28.14
C PRO A 353 -5.44 -12.46 -28.64
N GLN A 354 -4.98 -12.32 -29.86
CA GLN A 354 -4.72 -11.02 -30.47
C GLN A 354 -6.02 -10.40 -30.95
N TYR A 355 -6.53 -9.40 -30.19
CA TYR A 355 -7.68 -8.60 -30.61
C TYR A 355 -7.20 -7.20 -31.01
N GLY A 356 -7.28 -6.86 -32.28
CA GLY A 356 -7.08 -5.51 -32.78
C GLY A 356 -5.64 -4.95 -32.68
N THR A 357 -5.50 -3.64 -32.90
CA THR A 357 -4.22 -2.88 -32.94
C THR A 357 -3.78 -2.38 -31.56
N VAL A 358 -4.09 -3.11 -30.49
CA VAL A 358 -3.73 -2.72 -29.12
C VAL A 358 -2.25 -2.93 -28.89
N ARG A 359 -1.54 -1.92 -28.38
CA ARG A 359 -0.15 -2.06 -27.93
C ARG A 359 -0.13 -2.90 -26.65
N ARG A 360 0.50 -4.08 -26.71
CA ARG A 360 0.69 -4.98 -25.58
C ARG A 360 2.15 -5.07 -25.20
N LEU A 361 2.41 -5.04 -23.93
CA LEU A 361 3.73 -5.27 -23.35
C LEU A 361 3.62 -6.46 -22.41
N TYR A 362 4.35 -7.51 -22.75
CA TYR A 362 4.45 -8.70 -21.91
C TYR A 362 5.55 -8.49 -20.87
N TRP A 363 5.18 -8.74 -19.61
CA TRP A 363 6.07 -8.56 -18.48
C TRP A 363 6.32 -9.89 -17.78
N GLU A 364 7.51 -10.45 -17.97
CA GLU A 364 7.97 -11.68 -17.33
C GLU A 364 8.26 -11.42 -15.84
N THR A 365 7.72 -12.29 -14.94
CA THR A 365 7.82 -12.13 -13.47
C THR A 365 8.92 -13.01 -12.86
#